data_39fc35612679d32b294f6e374235c200
#
_entry.id   39fc35612679d32b294f6e374235c200
#
_cell.length_a   1.000
_cell.length_b   1.000
_cell.length_c   1.000
_cell.angle_alpha   90.00
_cell.angle_beta   90.00
_cell.angle_gamma   90.00
#
_symmetry.space_group_name_H-M   'P 1'
#
loop_
_entity.id
_entity.type
_entity.pdbx_description
1 polymer ?
#
loop_
_entity_poly.entity_id
_entity_poly.type
_entity_poly.pdbx_seq_one_letter_code
_entity_poly.pdbx_strand_id
1 'polypeptide(L)'
;NAPSIASMFAGQADSFPTATDPCSNVEDFGQYLENTTVQANCDAQGLVGGVNDNRTQLRARVGGNPDLQPETSEAFLYGFVIRPNFIENLDVTVDRWEYEIESTIGGIGVSTILAGCYRSGIQEYCNKIERGPTGLIANIYAQTTNIGQVETTGTDFQIDYRWDHEKAGNFSISFDYTKIDDFLIKTPIIVDGLIGTSVLDCLDVYDCGTTLSDRWI
;
A
#
# COMPACT_ATOMS: atom_id res chain seq x y z
N ASN A 1 2.42 -13.61 -2.31
CA ASN A 1 3.84 -13.32 -2.06
C ASN A 1 4.12 -13.36 -0.56
N ALA A 2 5.20 -14.08 -0.13
CA ALA A 2 5.53 -14.15 1.29
C ALA A 2 6.16 -12.83 1.78
N PRO A 3 5.92 -12.42 3.05
CA PRO A 3 6.60 -11.29 3.64
C PRO A 3 8.13 -11.46 3.59
N SER A 4 8.85 -10.37 3.39
CA SER A 4 10.31 -10.41 3.45
C SER A 4 10.81 -10.60 4.89
N ILE A 5 12.01 -11.16 5.05
CA ILE A 5 12.65 -11.27 6.37
C ILE A 5 12.80 -9.89 7.02
N ALA A 6 13.09 -8.85 6.23
CA ALA A 6 13.20 -7.49 6.72
C ALA A 6 11.84 -6.95 7.22
N SER A 7 10.76 -7.20 6.46
CA SER A 7 9.42 -6.76 6.87
C SER A 7 8.94 -7.44 8.15
N MET A 8 9.34 -8.70 8.38
CA MET A 8 8.96 -9.45 9.58
C MET A 8 9.88 -9.16 10.78
N PHE A 9 11.19 -9.10 10.57
CA PHE A 9 12.19 -9.15 11.64
C PHE A 9 13.14 -7.95 11.69
N ALA A 10 12.88 -6.87 10.94
CA ALA A 10 13.64 -5.63 11.14
C ALA A 10 13.54 -5.19 12.60
N GLY A 11 14.65 -4.71 13.15
CA GLY A 11 14.72 -4.25 14.53
C GLY A 11 13.64 -3.21 14.83
N GLN A 12 12.97 -3.36 15.96
CA GLN A 12 12.01 -2.38 16.42
C GLN A 12 12.71 -1.16 17.02
N ALA A 13 12.20 0.03 16.72
CA ALA A 13 12.71 1.30 17.24
C ALA A 13 11.55 2.16 17.74
N ASP A 14 11.88 3.01 18.71
CA ASP A 14 10.95 4.05 19.15
C ASP A 14 11.04 5.26 18.22
N SER A 15 9.90 5.80 17.85
CA SER A 15 9.73 7.01 17.06
C SER A 15 8.79 7.96 17.82
N PHE A 16 8.94 9.26 17.61
CA PHE A 16 8.13 10.28 18.28
C PHE A 16 7.52 11.23 17.21
N PRO A 17 6.63 10.75 16.36
CA PRO A 17 5.99 11.59 15.37
C PRO A 17 5.11 12.66 16.02
N THR A 18 4.94 13.76 15.32
CA THR A 18 3.99 14.81 15.72
C THR A 18 2.57 14.27 15.61
N ALA A 19 1.92 14.11 16.75
CA ALA A 19 0.54 13.66 16.87
C ALA A 19 0.04 14.04 18.27
N THR A 20 -1.26 14.33 18.38
CA THR A 20 -1.98 14.59 19.64
C THR A 20 -2.95 13.45 19.92
N ASP A 21 -3.24 13.23 21.20
CA ASP A 21 -4.25 12.24 21.60
C ASP A 21 -5.67 12.77 21.28
N PRO A 22 -6.45 12.11 20.38
CA PRO A 22 -7.81 12.54 20.11
C PRO A 22 -8.72 12.57 21.34
N CYS A 23 -8.45 11.73 22.35
CA CYS A 23 -9.20 11.68 23.60
C CYS A 23 -8.76 12.74 24.62
N SER A 24 -7.82 13.63 24.27
CA SER A 24 -7.46 14.72 25.15
C SER A 24 -8.63 15.69 25.34
N ASN A 25 -8.87 16.08 26.60
CA ASN A 25 -9.81 17.09 27.02
C ASN A 25 -9.15 18.46 27.23
N VAL A 26 -7.88 18.60 26.87
CA VAL A 26 -7.14 19.87 26.88
C VAL A 26 -7.47 20.64 25.61
N GLU A 27 -7.85 21.90 25.74
CA GLU A 27 -8.12 22.80 24.62
C GLU A 27 -6.91 22.87 23.67
N ASP A 28 -7.13 22.83 22.36
CA ASP A 28 -6.14 22.81 21.28
C ASP A 28 -5.30 21.53 21.15
N PHE A 29 -5.42 20.55 22.06
CA PHE A 29 -4.60 19.31 22.02
C PHE A 29 -5.38 18.05 21.67
N GLY A 30 -6.69 18.05 21.81
CA GLY A 30 -7.53 16.89 21.52
C GLY A 30 -8.86 17.27 20.89
N GLN A 31 -9.71 16.27 20.70
CA GLN A 31 -11.01 16.45 20.06
C GLN A 31 -12.15 15.97 20.94
N TYR A 32 -11.86 15.53 22.16
CA TYR A 32 -12.84 14.97 23.06
C TYR A 32 -14.01 15.94 23.35
N LEU A 33 -13.71 17.23 23.52
CA LEU A 33 -14.71 18.25 23.82
C LEU A 33 -15.45 18.78 22.58
N GLU A 34 -14.88 18.61 21.40
CA GLU A 34 -15.34 19.25 20.16
C GLU A 34 -16.05 18.28 19.21
N ASN A 35 -15.76 16.97 19.33
CA ASN A 35 -16.25 15.96 18.40
C ASN A 35 -16.99 14.83 19.16
N THR A 36 -18.30 14.78 19.00
CA THR A 36 -19.16 13.81 19.68
C THR A 36 -18.87 12.36 19.30
N THR A 37 -18.39 12.11 18.08
CA THR A 37 -18.00 10.76 17.64
C THR A 37 -16.70 10.33 18.34
N VAL A 38 -15.72 11.22 18.40
CA VAL A 38 -14.48 10.97 19.16
C VAL A 38 -14.78 10.76 20.63
N GLN A 39 -15.62 11.61 21.23
CA GLN A 39 -16.06 11.44 22.61
C GLN A 39 -16.66 10.05 22.85
N ALA A 40 -17.64 9.66 22.03
CA ALA A 40 -18.30 8.36 22.18
C ALA A 40 -17.32 7.18 22.05
N ASN A 41 -16.38 7.26 21.11
CA ASN A 41 -15.38 6.21 20.92
C ASN A 41 -14.35 6.16 22.06
N CYS A 42 -13.96 7.31 22.63
CA CYS A 42 -13.12 7.37 23.81
C CYS A 42 -13.84 6.80 25.05
N ASP A 43 -15.09 7.19 25.26
CA ASP A 43 -15.91 6.70 26.38
C ASP A 43 -16.13 5.19 26.31
N ALA A 44 -16.33 4.65 25.09
CA ALA A 44 -16.46 3.21 24.88
C ALA A 44 -15.18 2.41 25.25
N GLN A 45 -14.03 3.08 25.25
CA GLN A 45 -12.74 2.50 25.70
C GLN A 45 -12.44 2.79 27.18
N GLY A 46 -13.40 3.30 27.94
CA GLY A 46 -13.28 3.58 29.36
C GLY A 46 -12.62 4.93 29.69
N LEU A 47 -12.48 5.82 28.71
CA LEU A 47 -11.87 7.15 28.89
C LEU A 47 -12.96 8.23 29.11
N VAL A 48 -13.94 7.91 29.96
CA VAL A 48 -15.06 8.84 30.25
C VAL A 48 -14.53 10.14 30.86
N GLY A 49 -14.89 11.26 30.23
CA GLY A 49 -14.38 12.58 30.59
C GLY A 49 -13.09 12.97 29.88
N GLY A 50 -12.56 12.09 29.01
CA GLY A 50 -11.31 12.30 28.30
C GLY A 50 -10.07 12.12 29.18
N VAL A 51 -8.92 12.45 28.62
CA VAL A 51 -7.62 12.41 29.30
C VAL A 51 -6.96 13.79 29.28
N ASN A 52 -6.22 14.14 30.32
CA ASN A 52 -5.46 15.39 30.35
C ASN A 52 -4.09 15.15 29.68
N ASP A 53 -4.01 15.34 28.37
CA ASP A 53 -2.80 15.14 27.57
C ASP A 53 -2.52 16.35 26.68
N ASN A 54 -1.43 17.04 26.93
CA ASN A 54 -0.98 18.19 26.14
C ASN A 54 0.28 17.90 25.32
N ARG A 55 0.62 16.63 25.14
CA ARG A 55 1.75 16.23 24.32
C ARG A 55 1.45 16.44 22.84
N THR A 56 2.44 16.94 22.11
CA THR A 56 2.40 17.11 20.64
C THR A 56 3.16 16.02 19.91
N GLN A 57 3.81 15.13 20.66
CA GLN A 57 4.51 13.96 20.12
C GLN A 57 4.12 12.74 20.95
N LEU A 58 3.76 11.68 20.27
CA LEU A 58 3.38 10.42 20.89
C LEU A 58 4.41 9.36 20.55
N ARG A 59 4.73 8.51 21.52
CA ARG A 59 5.64 7.40 21.30
C ARG A 59 5.00 6.37 20.39
N ALA A 60 5.71 6.04 19.33
CA ALA A 60 5.33 4.98 18.40
C ALA A 60 6.45 3.95 18.28
N ARG A 61 6.09 2.68 18.20
CA ARG A 61 7.00 1.60 17.90
C ARG A 61 6.91 1.26 16.42
N VAL A 62 8.02 1.44 15.71
CA VAL A 62 8.15 1.14 14.28
C VAL A 62 9.10 -0.04 14.08
N GLY A 63 9.07 -0.67 12.91
CA GLY A 63 9.95 -1.79 12.57
C GLY A 63 9.20 -2.97 11.99
N GLY A 64 9.84 -4.15 11.99
CA GLY A 64 9.26 -5.38 11.48
C GLY A 64 8.08 -5.88 12.32
N ASN A 65 7.23 -6.68 11.68
CA ASN A 65 6.09 -7.31 12.30
C ASN A 65 6.07 -8.81 11.96
N PRO A 66 6.32 -9.70 12.93
CA PRO A 66 6.33 -11.14 12.69
C PRO A 66 4.94 -11.73 12.38
N ASP A 67 3.86 -11.00 12.66
CA ASP A 67 2.48 -11.44 12.43
C ASP A 67 1.96 -11.14 11.00
N LEU A 68 2.84 -10.64 10.11
CA LEU A 68 2.49 -10.37 8.73
C LEU A 68 2.00 -11.62 8.01
N GLN A 69 0.92 -11.46 7.27
CA GLN A 69 0.37 -12.48 6.40
C GLN A 69 0.93 -12.33 4.97
N PRO A 70 0.93 -13.40 4.17
CA PRO A 70 1.27 -13.29 2.75
C PRO A 70 0.35 -12.33 2.01
N GLU A 71 0.93 -11.58 1.08
CA GLU A 71 0.16 -10.86 0.08
C GLU A 71 -0.50 -11.86 -0.88
N THR A 72 -1.73 -11.62 -1.24
CA THR A 72 -2.48 -12.42 -2.21
C THR A 72 -2.61 -11.66 -3.52
N SER A 73 -2.63 -12.38 -4.64
CA SER A 73 -2.84 -11.76 -5.94
C SER A 73 -3.77 -12.58 -6.80
N GLU A 74 -4.64 -11.89 -7.52
CA GLU A 74 -5.39 -12.42 -8.63
C GLU A 74 -4.78 -11.92 -9.93
N ALA A 75 -4.73 -12.78 -10.94
CA ALA A 75 -4.18 -12.45 -12.23
C ALA A 75 -5.12 -12.96 -13.34
N PHE A 76 -5.44 -12.07 -14.27
CA PHE A 76 -6.18 -12.43 -15.47
C PHE A 76 -5.31 -12.14 -16.68
N LEU A 77 -5.00 -13.22 -17.45
CA LEU A 77 -4.14 -13.16 -18.62
C LEU A 77 -4.84 -13.80 -19.80
N TYR A 78 -4.82 -13.11 -20.93
CA TYR A 78 -5.28 -13.66 -22.21
C TYR A 78 -4.49 -13.06 -23.36
N GLY A 79 -4.28 -13.86 -24.39
CA GLY A 79 -3.55 -13.42 -25.54
C GLY A 79 -3.71 -14.33 -26.74
N PHE A 80 -3.03 -13.98 -27.80
CA PHE A 80 -3.03 -14.76 -29.02
C PHE A 80 -1.68 -14.67 -29.74
N VAL A 81 -1.35 -15.74 -30.42
CA VAL A 81 -0.17 -15.84 -31.28
C VAL A 81 -0.61 -15.94 -32.73
N ILE A 82 -0.10 -15.06 -33.58
CA ILE A 82 -0.37 -15.02 -35.01
C ILE A 82 0.86 -15.53 -35.74
N ARG A 83 0.68 -16.55 -36.61
CA ARG A 83 1.69 -17.07 -37.52
C ARG A 83 1.15 -16.98 -38.94
N PRO A 84 1.43 -15.89 -39.65
CA PRO A 84 0.88 -15.68 -40.99
C PRO A 84 1.52 -16.66 -41.98
N ASN A 85 0.69 -17.44 -42.73
CA ASN A 85 1.19 -18.43 -43.68
C ASN A 85 1.95 -17.82 -44.87
N PHE A 86 1.84 -16.51 -45.07
CA PHE A 86 2.49 -15.80 -46.20
C PHE A 86 3.86 -15.23 -45.84
N ILE A 87 4.24 -15.27 -44.55
CA ILE A 87 5.59 -14.91 -44.07
C ILE A 87 6.08 -16.07 -43.19
N GLU A 88 7.01 -16.84 -43.70
CA GLU A 88 7.58 -17.97 -42.97
C GLU A 88 8.42 -17.44 -41.77
N ASN A 89 8.37 -18.17 -40.64
CA ASN A 89 9.14 -17.92 -39.43
C ASN A 89 8.87 -16.55 -38.77
N LEU A 90 7.71 -15.96 -39.01
CA LEU A 90 7.20 -14.80 -38.28
C LEU A 90 6.22 -15.26 -37.19
N ASP A 91 6.52 -14.91 -35.95
CA ASP A 91 5.63 -15.06 -34.80
C ASP A 91 5.28 -13.66 -34.28
N VAL A 92 3.99 -13.38 -34.08
CA VAL A 92 3.50 -12.17 -33.43
C VAL A 92 2.64 -12.59 -32.25
N THR A 93 3.02 -12.17 -31.06
CA THR A 93 2.29 -12.46 -29.83
C THR A 93 1.74 -11.16 -29.26
N VAL A 94 0.51 -11.20 -28.79
CA VAL A 94 -0.14 -10.10 -28.05
C VAL A 94 -0.79 -10.70 -26.83
N ASP A 95 -0.39 -10.23 -25.66
CA ASP A 95 -0.90 -10.66 -24.37
C ASP A 95 -1.44 -9.47 -23.57
N ARG A 96 -2.66 -9.57 -23.11
CA ARG A 96 -3.26 -8.65 -22.14
C ARG A 96 -3.16 -9.27 -20.75
N TRP A 97 -2.74 -8.47 -19.77
CA TRP A 97 -2.64 -8.90 -18.39
C TRP A 97 -3.26 -7.88 -17.44
N GLU A 98 -3.85 -8.39 -16.37
CA GLU A 98 -4.43 -7.64 -15.27
C GLU A 98 -4.02 -8.32 -13.97
N TYR A 99 -3.43 -7.58 -13.06
CA TYR A 99 -3.03 -8.06 -11.73
C TYR A 99 -3.66 -7.19 -10.66
N GLU A 100 -4.24 -7.84 -9.67
CA GLU A 100 -4.69 -7.24 -8.43
C GLU A 100 -3.96 -7.91 -7.27
N ILE A 101 -3.27 -7.12 -6.45
CA ILE A 101 -2.52 -7.59 -5.29
C ILE A 101 -3.20 -6.98 -4.06
N GLU A 102 -3.74 -7.84 -3.21
CA GLU A 102 -4.38 -7.46 -1.97
C GLU A 102 -3.47 -7.66 -0.77
N SER A 103 -3.80 -6.96 0.33
CA SER A 103 -3.07 -7.08 1.59
C SER A 103 -1.58 -6.77 1.44
N THR A 104 -1.24 -5.80 0.59
CA THR A 104 0.15 -5.40 0.38
C THR A 104 0.77 -4.90 1.68
N ILE A 105 2.02 -5.25 1.90
CA ILE A 105 2.75 -4.96 3.13
C ILE A 105 3.29 -3.54 3.07
N GLY A 106 2.84 -2.70 3.99
CA GLY A 106 3.24 -1.29 4.07
C GLY A 106 3.31 -0.76 5.50
N GLY A 107 3.84 0.45 5.64
CA GLY A 107 3.82 1.20 6.90
C GLY A 107 2.51 1.94 7.08
N ILE A 108 2.05 2.04 8.32
CA ILE A 108 0.89 2.85 8.68
C ILE A 108 1.29 4.02 9.56
N GLY A 109 0.81 5.23 9.22
CA GLY A 109 1.08 6.44 9.99
C GLY A 109 0.33 6.46 11.33
N VAL A 110 0.95 7.04 12.36
CA VAL A 110 0.35 7.22 13.69
C VAL A 110 -0.99 7.98 13.61
N SER A 111 -1.05 9.04 12.82
CA SER A 111 -2.30 9.81 12.63
C SER A 111 -3.43 8.97 12.04
N THR A 112 -3.12 8.06 11.12
CA THR A 112 -4.09 7.12 10.53
C THR A 112 -4.59 6.12 11.58
N ILE A 113 -3.71 5.59 12.43
CA ILE A 113 -4.09 4.70 13.53
C ILE A 113 -5.04 5.41 14.50
N LEU A 114 -4.68 6.63 14.92
CA LEU A 114 -5.50 7.41 15.86
C LEU A 114 -6.87 7.78 15.29
N ALA A 115 -6.92 8.23 14.03
CA ALA A 115 -8.19 8.55 13.38
C ALA A 115 -9.05 7.31 13.13
N GLY A 116 -8.44 6.20 12.71
CA GLY A 116 -9.13 4.93 12.52
C GLY A 116 -9.80 4.43 13.79
N CYS A 117 -9.13 4.56 14.92
CA CYS A 117 -9.68 4.18 16.20
C CYS A 117 -10.75 5.18 16.70
N TYR A 118 -10.41 6.47 16.82
CA TYR A 118 -11.24 7.41 17.56
C TYR A 118 -12.26 8.17 16.71
N ARG A 119 -12.02 8.34 15.40
CA ARG A 119 -12.99 8.99 14.50
C ARG A 119 -13.84 7.99 13.75
N SER A 120 -13.24 6.89 13.29
CA SER A 120 -13.95 5.86 12.50
C SER A 120 -14.43 4.68 13.33
N GLY A 121 -14.00 4.54 14.59
CA GLY A 121 -14.41 3.45 15.49
C GLY A 121 -13.94 2.06 15.06
N ILE A 122 -12.89 1.95 14.25
CA ILE A 122 -12.41 0.69 13.71
C ILE A 122 -11.51 0.02 14.75
N GLN A 123 -11.98 -1.12 15.27
CA GLN A 123 -11.31 -1.84 16.38
C GLN A 123 -9.89 -2.29 16.06
N GLU A 124 -9.59 -2.63 14.82
CA GLU A 124 -8.26 -3.04 14.40
C GLU A 124 -7.20 -1.95 14.67
N TYR A 125 -7.56 -0.68 14.43
CA TYR A 125 -6.67 0.44 14.76
C TYR A 125 -6.59 0.69 16.25
N CYS A 126 -7.68 0.49 17.01
CA CYS A 126 -7.67 0.63 18.45
C CYS A 126 -6.73 -0.39 19.12
N ASN A 127 -6.66 -1.60 18.60
CA ASN A 127 -5.77 -2.64 19.09
C ASN A 127 -4.27 -2.31 18.93
N LYS A 128 -3.94 -1.31 18.10
CA LYS A 128 -2.58 -0.81 17.91
C LYS A 128 -2.20 0.30 18.92
N ILE A 129 -3.11 0.68 19.83
CA ILE A 129 -2.89 1.77 20.80
C ILE A 129 -2.84 1.19 22.21
N GLU A 130 -1.72 1.34 22.86
CA GLU A 130 -1.53 0.96 24.26
C GLU A 130 -1.63 2.18 25.15
N ARG A 131 -2.51 2.13 26.17
CA ARG A 131 -2.64 3.17 27.17
C ARG A 131 -2.12 2.71 28.53
N GLY A 132 -1.52 3.64 29.25
CA GLY A 132 -1.08 3.43 30.62
C GLY A 132 -2.23 3.53 31.64
N PRO A 133 -1.94 3.28 32.92
CA PRO A 133 -2.95 3.30 33.99
C PRO A 133 -3.65 4.65 34.18
N THR A 134 -3.05 5.74 33.72
CA THR A 134 -3.61 7.10 33.76
C THR A 134 -4.49 7.43 32.56
N GLY A 135 -4.70 6.49 31.64
CA GLY A 135 -5.40 6.71 30.37
C GLY A 135 -4.55 7.33 29.26
N LEU A 136 -3.36 7.84 29.57
CA LEU A 136 -2.46 8.43 28.57
C LEU A 136 -1.93 7.36 27.62
N ILE A 137 -1.74 7.71 26.35
CA ILE A 137 -1.10 6.84 25.37
C ILE A 137 0.33 6.55 25.80
N ALA A 138 0.64 5.28 26.05
CA ALA A 138 1.96 4.79 26.40
C ALA A 138 2.76 4.41 25.13
N ASN A 139 2.10 3.81 24.15
CA ASN A 139 2.73 3.39 22.90
C ASN A 139 1.70 3.26 21.78
N ILE A 140 2.14 3.46 20.53
CA ILE A 140 1.35 3.19 19.32
C ILE A 140 2.16 2.25 18.45
N TYR A 141 1.61 1.09 18.09
CA TYR A 141 2.28 0.09 17.26
C TYR A 141 2.09 0.44 15.78
N ALA A 142 3.01 1.24 15.25
CA ALA A 142 3.06 1.67 13.86
C ALA A 142 4.06 0.83 13.05
N GLN A 143 4.02 -0.49 13.23
CA GLN A 143 4.85 -1.46 12.53
C GLN A 143 4.30 -1.70 11.11
N THR A 144 5.08 -2.37 10.27
CA THR A 144 4.60 -2.86 8.97
C THR A 144 3.36 -3.72 9.15
N THR A 145 2.40 -3.58 8.24
CA THR A 145 1.11 -4.29 8.31
C THR A 145 0.58 -4.58 6.91
N ASN A 146 -0.30 -5.54 6.77
CA ASN A 146 -1.01 -5.82 5.52
C ASN A 146 -2.16 -4.82 5.37
N ILE A 147 -2.00 -3.80 4.54
CA ILE A 147 -2.95 -2.68 4.54
C ILE A 147 -3.27 -2.10 3.16
N GLY A 148 -2.45 -2.39 2.16
CA GLY A 148 -2.60 -1.80 0.83
C GLY A 148 -3.19 -2.74 -0.20
N GLN A 149 -3.42 -2.18 -1.38
CA GLN A 149 -3.79 -2.89 -2.59
C GLN A 149 -3.02 -2.28 -3.76
N VAL A 150 -2.59 -3.11 -4.70
CA VAL A 150 -1.97 -2.66 -5.95
C VAL A 150 -2.72 -3.27 -7.11
N GLU A 151 -3.12 -2.43 -8.06
CA GLU A 151 -3.73 -2.84 -9.32
C GLU A 151 -2.84 -2.40 -10.47
N THR A 152 -2.60 -3.29 -11.41
CA THR A 152 -1.85 -2.95 -12.62
C THR A 152 -2.37 -3.71 -13.81
N THR A 153 -2.48 -3.01 -14.94
CA THR A 153 -2.97 -3.56 -16.19
C THR A 153 -2.04 -3.18 -17.34
N GLY A 154 -1.93 -4.03 -18.34
CA GLY A 154 -1.07 -3.74 -19.47
C GLY A 154 -1.19 -4.74 -20.61
N THR A 155 -0.45 -4.45 -21.68
CA THR A 155 -0.41 -5.28 -22.89
C THR A 155 1.04 -5.46 -23.33
N ASP A 156 1.40 -6.70 -23.59
CA ASP A 156 2.69 -7.08 -24.16
C ASP A 156 2.53 -7.41 -25.64
N PHE A 157 3.44 -6.89 -26.44
CA PHE A 157 3.58 -7.18 -27.85
C PHE A 157 4.95 -7.76 -28.12
N GLN A 158 5.01 -8.91 -28.75
CA GLN A 158 6.25 -9.53 -29.14
C GLN A 158 6.21 -9.90 -30.63
N ILE A 159 7.29 -9.60 -31.34
CA ILE A 159 7.49 -9.95 -32.73
C ILE A 159 8.83 -10.66 -32.85
N ASP A 160 8.81 -11.89 -33.31
CA ASP A 160 9.98 -12.69 -33.62
C ASP A 160 10.00 -13.04 -35.10
N TYR A 161 11.08 -12.71 -35.76
CA TYR A 161 11.26 -13.05 -37.17
C TYR A 161 12.63 -13.69 -37.38
N ARG A 162 12.65 -14.81 -38.11
CA ARG A 162 13.88 -15.55 -38.45
C ARG A 162 13.94 -15.78 -39.94
N TRP A 163 15.10 -15.55 -40.53
CA TRP A 163 15.34 -15.86 -41.91
C TRP A 163 16.74 -16.37 -42.15
N ASP A 164 16.88 -17.18 -43.19
CA ASP A 164 18.12 -17.76 -43.63
C ASP A 164 18.59 -17.10 -44.90
N HIS A 165 19.85 -16.70 -44.94
CA HIS A 165 20.46 -16.16 -46.14
C HIS A 165 21.61 -17.08 -46.59
N GLU A 166 21.53 -17.58 -47.80
CA GLU A 166 22.42 -18.65 -48.34
C GLU A 166 23.92 -18.38 -48.16
N LYS A 167 24.37 -17.10 -48.23
CA LYS A 167 25.78 -16.71 -48.14
C LYS A 167 26.18 -16.02 -46.82
N ALA A 168 25.20 -15.49 -46.08
CA ALA A 168 25.46 -14.68 -44.86
C ALA A 168 25.08 -15.41 -43.58
N GLY A 169 24.37 -16.55 -43.67
CA GLY A 169 23.94 -17.34 -42.52
C GLY A 169 22.53 -17.01 -42.03
N ASN A 170 22.24 -17.44 -40.83
CA ASN A 170 20.92 -17.34 -40.21
C ASN A 170 20.81 -16.06 -39.40
N PHE A 171 19.71 -15.36 -39.52
CA PHE A 171 19.42 -14.12 -38.83
C PHE A 171 18.13 -14.25 -38.02
N SER A 172 18.08 -13.57 -36.89
CA SER A 172 16.87 -13.40 -36.10
C SER A 172 16.76 -11.97 -35.61
N ILE A 173 15.54 -11.48 -35.56
CA ILE A 173 15.19 -10.21 -34.92
C ILE A 173 14.04 -10.48 -33.98
N SER A 174 14.13 -9.92 -32.77
CA SER A 174 13.09 -9.93 -31.75
C SER A 174 12.81 -8.51 -31.33
N PHE A 175 11.54 -8.18 -31.22
CA PHE A 175 11.08 -6.89 -30.72
C PHE A 175 10.03 -7.13 -29.65
N ASP A 176 10.30 -6.63 -28.44
CA ASP A 176 9.41 -6.72 -27.30
C ASP A 176 8.97 -5.31 -26.90
N TYR A 177 7.66 -5.12 -26.75
CA TYR A 177 7.06 -3.88 -26.31
C TYR A 177 6.00 -4.14 -25.26
N THR A 178 6.15 -3.52 -24.09
CA THR A 178 5.17 -3.55 -23.01
C THR A 178 4.55 -2.17 -22.88
N LYS A 179 3.23 -2.10 -22.90
CA LYS A 179 2.47 -0.92 -22.55
C LYS A 179 1.73 -1.18 -21.24
N ILE A 180 2.01 -0.37 -20.23
CA ILE A 180 1.25 -0.38 -18.97
C ILE A 180 0.17 0.69 -19.09
N ASP A 181 -1.09 0.31 -18.85
CA ASP A 181 -2.23 1.23 -18.94
C ASP A 181 -2.56 1.84 -17.58
N ASP A 182 -2.47 1.05 -16.50
CA ASP A 182 -2.73 1.49 -15.13
C ASP A 182 -1.71 0.91 -14.18
N PHE A 183 -1.27 1.71 -13.20
CA PHE A 183 -0.51 1.26 -12.04
C PHE A 183 -0.96 2.03 -10.80
N LEU A 184 -1.94 1.47 -10.10
CA LEU A 184 -2.63 2.12 -9.00
C LEU A 184 -2.20 1.52 -7.65
N ILE A 185 -1.77 2.38 -6.73
CA ILE A 185 -1.51 2.01 -5.34
C ILE A 185 -2.63 2.59 -4.48
N LYS A 186 -3.34 1.72 -3.76
CA LYS A 186 -4.42 2.07 -2.85
C LYS A 186 -3.96 1.89 -1.41
N THR A 187 -4.03 2.96 -0.63
CA THR A 187 -3.66 2.95 0.79
C THR A 187 -4.70 3.65 1.62
N PRO A 188 -4.94 3.21 2.87
CA PRO A 188 -5.83 3.93 3.78
C PRO A 188 -5.21 5.27 4.16
N ILE A 189 -6.01 6.32 4.06
CA ILE A 189 -5.67 7.69 4.48
C ILE A 189 -6.79 8.28 5.32
N ILE A 190 -6.53 9.46 5.89
CA ILE A 190 -7.52 10.26 6.58
C ILE A 190 -8.12 11.27 5.59
N VAL A 191 -9.44 11.19 5.37
CA VAL A 191 -10.21 12.16 4.58
C VAL A 191 -11.29 12.72 5.49
N ASP A 192 -11.32 14.03 5.68
CA ASP A 192 -12.27 14.71 6.59
C ASP A 192 -12.33 14.09 7.99
N GLY A 193 -11.19 13.56 8.44
CA GLY A 193 -11.04 12.92 9.74
C GLY A 193 -11.51 11.47 9.83
N LEU A 194 -11.98 10.88 8.77
CA LEU A 194 -12.38 9.47 8.66
C LEU A 194 -11.36 8.69 7.84
N ILE A 195 -11.33 7.37 8.02
CA ILE A 195 -10.54 6.52 7.13
C ILE A 195 -11.21 6.46 5.76
N GLY A 196 -10.47 6.91 4.77
CA GLY A 196 -10.76 6.76 3.35
C GLY A 196 -9.66 5.97 2.67
N THR A 197 -9.75 5.85 1.35
CA THR A 197 -8.72 5.22 0.51
C THR A 197 -8.10 6.29 -0.38
N SER A 198 -6.78 6.43 -0.33
CA SER A 198 -6.02 7.13 -1.35
C SER A 198 -5.80 6.18 -2.51
N VAL A 199 -6.06 6.66 -3.70
CA VAL A 199 -5.67 5.99 -4.94
C VAL A 199 -4.60 6.86 -5.58
N LEU A 200 -3.40 6.35 -5.65
CA LEU A 200 -2.26 7.01 -6.29
C LEU A 200 -2.01 6.30 -7.62
N ASP A 201 -2.15 7.03 -8.72
CA ASP A 201 -1.69 6.58 -10.01
C ASP A 201 -0.17 6.78 -10.07
N CYS A 202 0.54 5.67 -10.18
CA CYS A 202 2.00 5.63 -10.16
C CYS A 202 2.62 5.48 -11.55
N LEU A 203 1.81 5.57 -12.60
CA LEU A 203 2.29 5.48 -13.97
C LEU A 203 3.10 6.74 -14.32
N ASP A 204 4.34 6.55 -14.79
CA ASP A 204 5.28 7.63 -15.13
C ASP A 204 5.60 8.60 -13.97
N VAL A 205 5.34 8.19 -12.71
CA VAL A 205 5.60 9.00 -11.52
C VAL A 205 6.90 8.56 -10.85
N TYR A 206 7.87 9.47 -10.76
CA TYR A 206 9.19 9.22 -10.18
C TYR A 206 9.12 8.77 -8.71
N ASP A 207 8.26 9.38 -7.91
CA ASP A 207 8.13 9.11 -6.47
C ASP A 207 7.57 7.72 -6.16
N CYS A 208 6.93 7.07 -7.13
CA CYS A 208 6.43 5.70 -7.01
C CYS A 208 7.43 4.62 -7.43
N GLY A 209 8.65 4.99 -7.85
CA GLY A 209 9.69 4.04 -8.24
C GLY A 209 9.79 3.76 -9.74
N THR A 210 9.57 4.77 -10.61
CA THR A 210 9.84 4.72 -12.06
C THR A 210 9.19 3.57 -12.83
N THR A 211 7.89 3.36 -12.66
CA THR A 211 7.13 2.50 -13.55
C THR A 211 6.77 3.28 -14.81
N LEU A 212 7.44 2.98 -15.92
CA LEU A 212 7.21 3.65 -17.20
C LEU A 212 6.01 3.02 -17.91
N SER A 213 5.16 3.88 -18.51
CA SER A 213 4.00 3.47 -19.30
C SER A 213 4.40 2.64 -20.53
N ASP A 214 5.54 2.97 -21.12
CA ASP A 214 6.05 2.36 -22.33
C ASP A 214 7.46 1.80 -22.14
N ARG A 215 7.66 0.54 -22.48
CA ARG A 215 8.96 -0.13 -22.46
C ARG A 215 9.15 -0.95 -23.72
N TRP A 216 10.32 -0.84 -24.35
CA TRP A 216 10.67 -1.63 -25.52
C TRP A 216 12.13 -2.10 -25.48
N ILE A 217 12.39 -3.24 -26.08
CA ILE A 217 13.71 -3.89 -26.22
C ILE A 217 13.89 -4.40 -27.64
#